data_88f2c93d156af177d96901de19414d83
#
_entry.id   88f2c93d156af177d96901de19414d83
#
_cell.length_a   1.000
_cell.length_b   1.000
_cell.length_c   1.000
_cell.angle_alpha   90.00
_cell.angle_beta   90.00
_cell.angle_gamma   90.00
#
_symmetry.space_group_name_H-M   'P 1'
#
loop_
_entity.id
_entity.type
_entity.pdbx_description
1 polymer ?
#
loop_
_entity_poly.entity_id
_entity_poly.type
_entity_poly.pdbx_seq_one_letter_code
_entity_poly.pdbx_strand_id
1 'polypeptide(L)'
;ELLGSSNIGNAREIPVIVATASGSCDVLELIERGFAGCLFKPFTLEELINSTENALKTKPDDDLPDLKSLLAYGDSGAMLDRLIAETEKDMQELDKAGANLDRKALADLSHRLRSSWAVIRADNSLWHLYNCIQLEGSDTELQQAIKVVLKKGDMIIKLAKEERRKCDNG
;
A
#
# COMPACT_ATOMS: atom_id res chain seq x y z
N GLU A 1 -6.05 4.11 -21.51
CA GLU A 1 -6.15 3.18 -22.67
C GLU A 1 -5.27 3.62 -23.87
N LEU A 2 -5.12 4.93 -24.14
CA LEU A 2 -4.38 5.41 -25.34
C LEU A 2 -2.85 5.15 -25.25
N LEU A 3 -2.25 5.23 -24.07
CA LEU A 3 -0.81 4.99 -23.89
C LEU A 3 -0.46 3.49 -23.98
N GLY A 4 -1.31 2.62 -23.45
CA GLY A 4 -1.10 1.17 -23.50
C GLY A 4 -1.29 0.53 -24.88
N SER A 5 -1.93 1.23 -25.82
CA SER A 5 -2.14 0.79 -27.20
C SER A 5 -1.22 1.47 -28.22
N SER A 6 -0.38 2.42 -27.78
CA SER A 6 0.55 3.12 -28.65
C SER A 6 1.79 2.27 -28.98
N ASN A 7 2.25 2.32 -30.22
CA ASN A 7 3.50 1.68 -30.68
C ASN A 7 4.77 2.46 -30.26
N ILE A 8 4.68 3.30 -29.26
CA ILE A 8 5.83 4.03 -28.69
C ILE A 8 6.58 3.07 -27.76
N GLY A 9 7.85 2.81 -28.02
CA GLY A 9 8.65 1.70 -27.51
C GLY A 9 8.53 1.39 -26.02
N ASN A 10 8.37 2.38 -25.12
CA ASN A 10 8.30 2.18 -23.65
C ASN A 10 6.94 2.59 -23.05
N ALA A 11 5.91 2.80 -23.88
CA ALA A 11 4.64 3.36 -23.42
C ALA A 11 3.94 2.51 -22.33
N ARG A 12 4.22 1.21 -22.27
CA ARG A 12 3.69 0.28 -21.26
C ARG A 12 4.49 0.26 -19.98
N GLU A 13 5.71 0.79 -19.99
CA GLU A 13 6.64 0.81 -18.85
C GLU A 13 6.67 2.17 -18.13
N ILE A 14 6.05 3.20 -18.74
CA ILE A 14 6.01 4.55 -18.17
C ILE A 14 4.93 4.58 -17.08
N PRO A 15 5.31 4.82 -15.81
CA PRO A 15 4.33 4.97 -14.75
C PRO A 15 3.53 6.25 -14.95
N VAL A 16 2.20 6.15 -14.87
CA VAL A 16 1.29 7.29 -15.02
C VAL A 16 0.63 7.60 -13.70
N ILE A 17 0.82 8.83 -13.21
CA ILE A 17 0.18 9.35 -12.00
C ILE A 17 -0.99 10.24 -12.43
N VAL A 18 -2.16 10.06 -11.83
CA VAL A 18 -3.32 10.91 -12.05
C VAL A 18 -3.32 12.05 -11.04
N ALA A 19 -3.40 13.30 -11.50
CA ALA A 19 -3.59 14.47 -10.64
C ALA A 19 -5.04 14.98 -10.78
N THR A 20 -5.83 14.92 -9.71
CA THR A 20 -7.25 15.25 -9.73
C THR A 20 -7.62 16.29 -8.66
N ALA A 21 -8.61 17.15 -8.95
CA ALA A 21 -9.23 18.03 -7.97
C ALA A 21 -10.51 17.40 -7.36
N SER A 22 -10.96 16.24 -7.89
CA SER A 22 -12.18 15.60 -7.45
C SER A 22 -11.92 14.63 -6.32
N GLY A 23 -12.54 14.83 -5.17
CA GLY A 23 -12.52 13.89 -4.05
C GLY A 23 -13.31 12.59 -4.32
N SER A 24 -13.94 12.45 -5.48
CA SER A 24 -14.69 11.25 -5.89
C SER A 24 -13.90 10.33 -6.83
N CYS A 25 -12.56 10.47 -6.89
CA CYS A 25 -11.73 9.60 -7.71
C CYS A 25 -11.59 8.23 -7.04
N ASP A 26 -12.07 7.18 -7.70
CA ASP A 26 -11.87 5.81 -7.24
C ASP A 26 -10.43 5.37 -7.55
N VAL A 27 -9.59 5.47 -6.51
CA VAL A 27 -8.16 5.12 -6.60
C VAL A 27 -7.98 3.63 -6.89
N LEU A 28 -8.88 2.76 -6.41
CA LEU A 28 -8.85 1.33 -6.74
C LEU A 28 -9.07 1.09 -8.22
N GLU A 29 -10.06 1.76 -8.80
CA GLU A 29 -10.32 1.70 -10.23
C GLU A 29 -9.12 2.20 -11.04
N LEU A 30 -8.43 3.25 -10.58
CA LEU A 30 -7.22 3.74 -11.24
C LEU A 30 -6.07 2.72 -11.17
N ILE A 31 -5.84 2.10 -10.02
CA ILE A 31 -4.82 1.06 -9.85
C ILE A 31 -5.14 -0.16 -10.72
N GLU A 32 -6.41 -0.61 -10.75
CA GLU A 32 -6.86 -1.72 -11.60
C GLU A 32 -6.72 -1.39 -13.10
N ARG A 33 -6.81 -0.13 -13.48
CA ARG A 33 -6.56 0.37 -14.84
C ARG A 33 -5.08 0.54 -15.17
N GLY A 34 -4.17 0.27 -14.22
CA GLY A 34 -2.72 0.31 -14.41
C GLY A 34 -2.08 1.68 -14.18
N PHE A 35 -2.76 2.61 -13.50
CA PHE A 35 -2.14 3.86 -13.06
C PHE A 35 -1.23 3.60 -11.85
N ALA A 36 -0.07 4.28 -11.83
CA ALA A 36 0.95 4.10 -10.79
C ALA A 36 0.67 4.88 -9.50
N GLY A 37 -0.30 5.79 -9.51
CA GLY A 37 -0.69 6.58 -8.35
C GLY A 37 -1.69 7.67 -8.67
N CYS A 38 -2.16 8.33 -7.60
CA CYS A 38 -3.07 9.47 -7.68
C CYS A 38 -2.59 10.59 -6.75
N LEU A 39 -2.67 11.85 -7.22
CA LEU A 39 -2.42 13.05 -6.44
C LEU A 39 -3.70 13.90 -6.40
N PHE A 40 -4.11 14.29 -5.22
CA PHE A 40 -5.27 15.16 -5.03
C PHE A 40 -4.84 16.64 -4.97
N LYS A 41 -5.42 17.48 -5.80
CA LYS A 41 -5.17 18.93 -5.78
C LYS A 41 -5.97 19.59 -4.64
N PRO A 42 -5.36 20.52 -3.88
CA PRO A 42 -3.98 21.00 -3.98
C PRO A 42 -2.97 20.03 -3.35
N PHE A 43 -1.80 19.84 -3.94
CA PHE A 43 -0.72 19.04 -3.40
C PHE A 43 0.57 19.85 -3.26
N THR A 44 1.40 19.49 -2.32
CA THR A 44 2.70 20.11 -2.05
C THR A 44 3.77 19.54 -3.00
N LEU A 45 4.91 20.23 -3.08
CA LEU A 45 6.06 19.73 -3.84
C LEU A 45 6.59 18.40 -3.26
N GLU A 46 6.55 18.25 -1.95
CA GLU A 46 6.99 17.03 -1.27
C GLU A 46 6.10 15.83 -1.63
N GLU A 47 4.78 16.02 -1.66
CA GLU A 47 3.82 14.99 -2.10
C GLU A 47 4.03 14.59 -3.56
N LEU A 48 4.32 15.56 -4.43
CA LEU A 48 4.63 15.30 -5.83
C LEU A 48 5.92 14.48 -5.97
N ILE A 49 6.99 14.85 -5.27
CA ILE A 49 8.27 14.14 -5.29
C ILE A 49 8.06 12.70 -4.80
N ASN A 50 7.43 12.53 -3.64
CA ASN A 50 7.18 11.22 -3.05
C ASN A 50 6.34 10.32 -3.97
N SER A 51 5.28 10.87 -4.57
CA SER A 51 4.43 10.13 -5.50
C SER A 51 5.19 9.73 -6.77
N THR A 52 6.03 10.62 -7.29
CA THR A 52 6.86 10.35 -8.48
C THR A 52 7.93 9.30 -8.19
N GLU A 53 8.63 9.41 -7.06
CA GLU A 53 9.62 8.41 -6.66
C GLU A 53 8.99 7.03 -6.46
N ASN A 54 7.83 6.96 -5.83
CA ASN A 54 7.11 5.72 -5.64
C ASN A 54 6.69 5.12 -7.00
N ALA A 55 6.13 5.93 -7.89
CA ALA A 55 5.74 5.48 -9.22
C ALA A 55 6.92 4.97 -10.06
N LEU A 56 8.11 5.57 -9.91
CA LEU A 56 9.32 5.13 -10.60
C LEU A 56 9.94 3.86 -10.00
N LYS A 57 9.69 3.60 -8.72
CA LYS A 57 10.15 2.39 -8.01
C LYS A 57 9.21 1.20 -8.24
N THR A 58 7.93 1.45 -8.50
CA THR A 58 6.93 0.41 -8.74
C THR A 58 6.87 0.05 -10.23
N LYS A 59 7.56 -1.02 -10.65
CA LYS A 59 7.09 -1.81 -11.80
C LYS A 59 5.77 -2.49 -11.38
N PRO A 60 4.83 -2.73 -12.32
CA PRO A 60 3.56 -3.41 -11.99
C PRO A 60 3.71 -4.77 -11.30
N ASP A 61 4.88 -5.43 -11.44
CA ASP A 61 5.25 -6.67 -10.74
C ASP A 61 5.83 -6.45 -9.33
N ASP A 62 6.17 -5.21 -8.95
CA ASP A 62 6.80 -4.89 -7.65
C ASP A 62 5.80 -4.61 -6.51
N ASP A 63 4.50 -4.80 -6.74
CA ASP A 63 3.49 -4.64 -5.68
C ASP A 63 3.41 -5.85 -4.72
N LEU A 64 4.24 -6.86 -4.95
CA LEU A 64 4.38 -7.99 -4.02
C LEU A 64 5.33 -7.62 -2.88
N PRO A 65 4.95 -7.90 -1.62
CA PRO A 65 5.84 -7.69 -0.48
C PRO A 65 7.16 -8.44 -0.64
N ASP A 66 8.28 -7.74 -0.47
CA ASP A 66 9.61 -8.34 -0.53
C ASP A 66 10.01 -8.94 0.82
N LEU A 67 9.67 -10.19 1.05
CA LEU A 67 10.05 -10.91 2.27
C LEU A 67 11.54 -11.27 2.31
N LYS A 68 12.28 -11.21 1.20
CA LYS A 68 13.72 -11.58 1.16
C LYS A 68 14.55 -10.67 2.05
N SER A 69 14.22 -9.38 2.10
CA SER A 69 14.90 -8.42 2.97
C SER A 69 14.74 -8.78 4.44
N LEU A 70 13.57 -9.28 4.84
CA LEU A 70 13.30 -9.75 6.20
C LEU A 70 14.07 -11.04 6.52
N LEU A 71 14.15 -11.97 5.57
CA LEU A 71 14.75 -13.30 5.75
C LEU A 71 16.29 -13.25 5.77
N ALA A 72 16.89 -12.14 5.35
CA ALA A 72 18.35 -11.96 5.38
C ALA A 72 18.93 -11.76 6.80
N TYR A 73 18.10 -11.48 7.80
CA TYR A 73 18.52 -11.12 9.15
C TYR A 73 18.01 -12.11 10.20
N GLY A 74 18.84 -13.10 10.58
CA GLY A 74 18.61 -13.95 11.74
C GLY A 74 17.71 -15.17 11.52
N ASP A 75 16.92 -15.55 12.56
CA ASP A 75 15.97 -16.67 12.50
C ASP A 75 14.75 -16.31 11.65
N SER A 76 14.78 -16.78 10.42
CA SER A 76 13.73 -16.52 9.43
C SER A 76 12.35 -16.97 9.91
N GLY A 77 12.26 -18.10 10.61
CA GLY A 77 10.99 -18.63 11.14
C GLY A 77 10.39 -17.70 12.17
N ALA A 78 11.17 -17.30 13.17
CA ALA A 78 10.70 -16.40 14.22
C ALA A 78 10.32 -15.02 13.68
N MET A 79 11.05 -14.51 12.68
CA MET A 79 10.74 -13.22 12.04
C MET A 79 9.42 -13.28 11.27
N LEU A 80 9.16 -14.38 10.55
CA LEU A 80 7.89 -14.58 9.82
C LEU A 80 6.72 -14.73 10.79
N ASP A 81 6.89 -15.50 11.87
CA ASP A 81 5.86 -15.67 12.89
C ASP A 81 5.50 -14.32 13.53
N ARG A 82 6.50 -13.49 13.80
CA ARG A 82 6.30 -12.14 14.33
C ARG A 82 5.58 -11.24 13.32
N LEU A 83 6.01 -11.22 12.06
CA LEU A 83 5.36 -10.45 11.00
C LEU A 83 3.88 -10.83 10.86
N ILE A 84 3.57 -12.13 10.87
CA ILE A 84 2.20 -12.63 10.79
C ILE A 84 1.38 -12.11 11.97
N ALA A 85 1.86 -12.34 13.20
CA ALA A 85 1.12 -11.97 14.41
C ALA A 85 0.89 -10.46 14.53
N GLU A 86 1.92 -9.64 14.23
CA GLU A 86 1.81 -8.18 14.26
C GLU A 86 0.85 -7.68 13.17
N THR A 87 0.95 -8.23 11.94
CA THR A 87 0.05 -7.83 10.85
C THR A 87 -1.40 -8.24 11.13
N GLU A 88 -1.64 -9.45 11.61
CA GLU A 88 -3.01 -9.90 11.98
C GLU A 88 -3.64 -8.98 13.05
N LYS A 89 -2.86 -8.62 14.07
CA LYS A 89 -3.31 -7.68 15.11
C LYS A 89 -3.61 -6.30 14.53
N ASP A 90 -2.71 -5.76 13.72
CA ASP A 90 -2.88 -4.43 13.12
C ASP A 90 -4.08 -4.37 12.18
N MET A 91 -4.36 -5.44 11.42
CA MET A 91 -5.54 -5.52 10.55
C MET A 91 -6.84 -5.55 11.36
N GLN A 92 -6.87 -6.24 12.50
CA GLN A 92 -8.04 -6.23 13.38
C GLN A 92 -8.29 -4.85 14.00
N GLU A 93 -7.22 -4.16 14.41
CA GLU A 93 -7.32 -2.79 14.94
C GLU A 93 -7.76 -1.81 13.85
N LEU A 94 -7.26 -1.97 12.61
CA LEU A 94 -7.62 -1.14 11.47
C LEU A 94 -9.09 -1.30 11.08
N ASP A 95 -9.58 -2.53 11.01
CA ASP A 95 -10.99 -2.82 10.72
C ASP A 95 -11.91 -2.21 11.78
N LYS A 96 -11.58 -2.36 13.06
CA LYS A 96 -12.33 -1.77 14.17
C LYS A 96 -12.30 -0.23 14.15
N ALA A 97 -11.15 0.37 13.92
CA ALA A 97 -11.03 1.84 13.84
C ALA A 97 -11.78 2.37 12.61
N GLY A 98 -11.72 1.63 11.49
CA GLY A 98 -12.45 1.94 10.26
C GLY A 98 -13.97 1.86 10.41
N ALA A 99 -14.48 0.85 11.11
CA ALA A 99 -15.91 0.73 11.39
C ALA A 99 -16.47 1.91 12.20
N ASN A 100 -15.63 2.50 13.08
CA ASN A 100 -15.99 3.65 13.90
C ASN A 100 -15.59 5.00 13.27
N LEU A 101 -14.94 5.00 12.10
CA LEU A 101 -14.34 6.17 11.46
C LEU A 101 -13.44 6.99 12.42
N ASP A 102 -12.74 6.28 13.31
CA ASP A 102 -11.82 6.89 14.27
C ASP A 102 -10.52 7.32 13.59
N ARG A 103 -10.55 8.55 13.03
CA ARG A 103 -9.42 9.12 12.28
C ARG A 103 -8.14 9.19 13.08
N LYS A 104 -8.22 9.41 14.41
CA LYS A 104 -7.05 9.46 15.27
C LYS A 104 -6.40 8.07 15.40
N ALA A 105 -7.20 7.06 15.70
CA ALA A 105 -6.71 5.68 15.77
C ALA A 105 -6.17 5.21 14.41
N LEU A 106 -6.82 5.58 13.31
CA LEU A 106 -6.36 5.28 11.95
C LEU A 106 -5.02 5.97 11.63
N ALA A 107 -4.78 7.21 12.08
CA ALA A 107 -3.51 7.91 11.92
C ALA A 107 -2.38 7.21 12.67
N ASP A 108 -2.60 6.85 13.92
CA ASP A 108 -1.61 6.14 14.75
C ASP A 108 -1.28 4.76 14.17
N LEU A 109 -2.30 4.03 13.70
CA LEU A 109 -2.15 2.75 13.00
C LEU A 109 -1.38 2.88 11.70
N SER A 110 -1.73 3.86 10.86
CA SER A 110 -1.05 4.11 9.59
C SER A 110 0.44 4.40 9.79
N HIS A 111 0.79 5.18 10.80
CA HIS A 111 2.19 5.46 11.15
C HIS A 111 2.94 4.19 11.59
N ARG A 112 2.33 3.36 12.43
CA ARG A 112 2.90 2.09 12.90
C ARG A 112 3.09 1.10 11.74
N LEU A 113 2.07 0.91 10.91
CA LEU A 113 2.11 0.04 9.73
C LEU A 113 3.19 0.47 8.74
N ARG A 114 3.35 1.78 8.52
CA ARG A 114 4.37 2.30 7.60
C ARG A 114 5.77 1.86 8.02
N SER A 115 6.08 1.91 9.31
CA SER A 115 7.39 1.52 9.83
C SER A 115 7.67 0.03 9.65
N SER A 116 6.67 -0.84 9.86
CA SER A 116 6.82 -2.29 9.70
C SER A 116 6.78 -2.73 8.24
N TRP A 117 5.90 -2.15 7.42
CA TRP A 117 5.73 -2.53 6.02
C TRP A 117 6.82 -1.97 5.09
N ALA A 118 7.51 -0.89 5.47
CA ALA A 118 8.67 -0.38 4.73
C ALA A 118 9.79 -1.43 4.61
N VAL A 119 9.97 -2.26 5.62
CA VAL A 119 10.99 -3.34 5.63
C VAL A 119 10.73 -4.36 4.50
N ILE A 120 9.47 -4.62 4.19
CA ILE A 120 9.02 -5.55 3.15
C ILE A 120 8.54 -4.84 1.88
N ARG A 121 8.81 -3.53 1.76
CA ARG A 121 8.43 -2.67 0.63
C ARG A 121 6.92 -2.67 0.30
N ALA A 122 6.08 -2.81 1.33
CA ALA A 122 4.62 -2.85 1.20
C ALA A 122 3.92 -1.55 1.66
N ASP A 123 4.67 -0.53 2.06
CA ASP A 123 4.17 0.72 2.64
C ASP A 123 3.48 1.65 1.63
N ASN A 124 3.65 1.44 0.32
CA ASN A 124 2.97 2.23 -0.72
C ASN A 124 1.45 2.21 -0.60
N SER A 125 0.87 1.07 -0.19
CA SER A 125 -0.58 0.93 -0.01
C SER A 125 -1.14 1.80 1.13
N LEU A 126 -0.29 2.27 2.04
CA LEU A 126 -0.67 3.14 3.15
C LEU A 126 -0.79 4.61 2.77
N TRP A 127 -0.21 5.01 1.64
CA TRP A 127 -0.16 6.41 1.21
C TRP A 127 -1.56 6.99 1.03
N HIS A 128 -2.46 6.25 0.42
CA HIS A 128 -3.82 6.72 0.20
C HIS A 128 -4.58 6.87 1.52
N LEU A 129 -4.46 5.92 2.44
CA LEU A 129 -5.04 6.01 3.77
C LEU A 129 -4.52 7.24 4.53
N TYR A 130 -3.21 7.45 4.50
CA TYR A 130 -2.57 8.61 5.12
C TYR A 130 -3.13 9.93 4.57
N ASN A 131 -3.23 10.06 3.24
CA ASN A 131 -3.77 11.27 2.62
C ASN A 131 -5.25 11.49 2.96
N CYS A 132 -6.08 10.45 2.94
CA CYS A 132 -7.49 10.58 3.35
C CYS A 132 -7.64 11.05 4.80
N ILE A 133 -6.72 10.68 5.67
CA ILE A 133 -6.72 11.13 7.08
C ILE A 133 -6.28 12.59 7.16
N GLN A 134 -5.16 12.96 6.52
CA GLN A 134 -4.55 14.30 6.61
C GLN A 134 -5.37 15.39 5.92
N LEU A 135 -5.99 15.06 4.78
CA LEU A 135 -6.78 16.01 3.98
C LEU A 135 -8.27 16.00 4.33
N GLU A 136 -8.63 15.37 5.44
CA GLU A 136 -10.02 15.23 5.87
C GLU A 136 -10.96 14.72 4.76
N GLY A 137 -10.48 13.76 3.97
CA GLY A 137 -11.24 13.10 2.92
C GLY A 137 -12.61 12.59 3.41
N SER A 138 -13.55 12.39 2.49
CA SER A 138 -14.89 11.89 2.83
C SER A 138 -14.84 10.53 3.52
N ASP A 139 -15.86 10.19 4.29
CA ASP A 139 -15.93 8.89 4.97
C ASP A 139 -15.93 7.72 3.97
N THR A 140 -16.46 7.92 2.78
CA THR A 140 -16.45 6.93 1.70
C THR A 140 -15.04 6.68 1.19
N GLU A 141 -14.26 7.73 0.93
CA GLU A 141 -12.86 7.61 0.51
C GLU A 141 -12.01 6.96 1.58
N LEU A 142 -12.23 7.34 2.83
CA LEU A 142 -11.54 6.75 3.97
C LEU A 142 -11.84 5.25 4.09
N GLN A 143 -13.10 4.83 3.94
CA GLN A 143 -13.47 3.42 3.95
C GLN A 143 -12.86 2.63 2.78
N GLN A 144 -12.76 3.23 1.59
CA GLN A 144 -12.10 2.61 0.45
C GLN A 144 -10.59 2.44 0.72
N ALA A 145 -9.93 3.48 1.23
CA ALA A 145 -8.52 3.42 1.60
C ALA A 145 -8.24 2.32 2.63
N ILE A 146 -9.10 2.18 3.64
CA ILE A 146 -9.01 1.12 4.65
C ILE A 146 -9.11 -0.27 4.00
N LYS A 147 -10.06 -0.48 3.08
CA LYS A 147 -10.20 -1.77 2.36
C LYS A 147 -8.96 -2.15 1.56
N VAL A 148 -8.28 -1.16 0.94
CA VAL A 148 -7.01 -1.39 0.23
C VAL A 148 -5.96 -1.92 1.19
N VAL A 149 -5.80 -1.27 2.35
CA VAL A 149 -4.81 -1.66 3.35
C VAL A 149 -5.13 -3.04 3.93
N LEU A 150 -6.40 -3.32 4.24
CA LEU A 150 -6.82 -4.64 4.72
C LEU A 150 -6.49 -5.75 3.69
N LYS A 151 -6.80 -5.53 2.42
CA LYS A 151 -6.46 -6.48 1.34
C LYS A 151 -4.96 -6.71 1.21
N LYS A 152 -4.15 -5.66 1.39
CA LYS A 152 -2.69 -5.76 1.39
C LYS A 152 -2.18 -6.54 2.60
N GLY A 153 -2.74 -6.30 3.78
CA GLY A 153 -2.43 -7.06 4.99
C GLY A 153 -2.70 -8.55 4.84
N ASP A 154 -3.85 -8.93 4.27
CA ASP A 154 -4.19 -10.33 3.98
C ASP A 154 -3.17 -10.97 3.02
N MET A 155 -2.73 -10.23 2.00
CA MET A 155 -1.69 -10.69 1.07
C MET A 155 -0.36 -10.93 1.79
N ILE A 156 0.08 -10.01 2.64
CA ILE A 156 1.31 -10.13 3.43
C ILE A 156 1.25 -11.37 4.32
N ILE A 157 0.14 -11.55 5.05
CA ILE A 157 -0.07 -12.70 5.93
C ILE A 157 -0.02 -14.02 5.14
N LYS A 158 -0.67 -14.06 3.99
CA LYS A 158 -0.67 -15.25 3.12
C LYS A 158 0.74 -15.60 2.65
N LEU A 159 1.48 -14.63 2.11
CA LEU A 159 2.85 -14.82 1.64
C LEU A 159 3.79 -15.23 2.77
N ALA A 160 3.69 -14.58 3.94
CA ALA A 160 4.50 -14.91 5.10
C ALA A 160 4.21 -16.35 5.60
N LYS A 161 2.95 -16.79 5.63
CA LYS A 161 2.60 -18.16 5.97
C LYS A 161 3.12 -19.19 4.96
N GLU A 162 3.13 -18.86 3.67
CA GLU A 162 3.72 -19.70 2.64
C GLU A 162 5.23 -19.85 2.80
N GLU A 163 5.95 -18.75 3.03
CA GLU A 163 7.39 -18.79 3.29
C GLU A 163 7.72 -19.51 4.60
N ARG A 164 6.92 -19.32 5.64
CA ARG A 164 7.10 -20.02 6.92
C ARG A 164 7.04 -21.53 6.78
N ARG A 165 6.10 -22.05 5.97
CA ARG A 165 6.00 -23.48 5.68
C ARG A 165 7.21 -24.04 4.94
N LYS A 166 7.86 -23.22 4.09
CA LYS A 166 9.09 -23.63 3.40
C LYS A 166 10.26 -23.75 4.38
N CYS A 167 10.33 -22.88 5.38
CA CYS A 167 11.34 -22.97 6.43
C CYS A 167 11.20 -24.25 7.28
N ASP A 168 10.00 -24.77 7.49
CA ASP A 168 9.77 -26.00 8.28
C ASP A 168 10.08 -27.30 7.50
N ASN A 169 10.11 -27.22 6.17
CA ASN A 169 10.30 -28.38 5.29
C ASN A 169 11.72 -28.45 4.67
N GLY A 170 12.60 -27.56 5.00
CA GLY A 170 13.99 -27.48 4.52
C GLY A 170 14.98 -27.75 5.64
#